data_0cd0d25734eac061ae62c939693e0986
#
_entry.id   0cd0d25734eac061ae62c939693e0986
#
_cell.length_a   1.000
_cell.length_b   1.000
_cell.length_c   1.000
_cell.angle_alpha   90.00
_cell.angle_beta   90.00
_cell.angle_gamma   90.00
#
_symmetry.space_group_name_H-M   'P 1'
#
loop_
_entity.id
_entity.type
_entity.pdbx_description
1 polymer ?
#
loop_
_entity_poly.entity_id
_entity_poly.type
_entity_poly.pdbx_seq_one_letter_code
_entity_poly.pdbx_strand_id
1 'polypeptide(L)'
;MTTLLTDRKTLLYKTYDSINARDIDAALEYMHPDVSWANGMEGGIVSGHEEIRQYWQRQWEYIDPHLQPVQVDASESGQVVVEVHQIIRDLLGNIISIKNVQHVFWFEDGCIRAMRIFPAIA
;
A
#
# COMPACT_ATOMS: atom_id res chain seq x y z
N MET A 1 8.06 7.36 22.40
CA MET A 1 9.33 7.30 21.71
C MET A 1 9.11 7.33 20.20
N THR A 2 9.86 8.18 19.54
CA THR A 2 9.72 8.43 18.10
C THR A 2 10.27 7.30 17.25
N THR A 3 11.10 6.41 17.83
CA THR A 3 11.79 5.34 17.10
C THR A 3 10.85 4.39 16.38
N LEU A 4 9.74 3.97 17.02
CA LEU A 4 8.81 3.03 16.42
C LEU A 4 8.13 3.62 15.19
N LEU A 5 7.67 4.88 15.26
CA LEU A 5 7.08 5.55 14.11
C LEU A 5 8.09 5.74 12.99
N THR A 6 9.32 6.13 13.34
CA THR A 6 10.39 6.30 12.35
C THR A 6 10.65 4.98 11.62
N ASP A 7 10.72 3.87 12.35
CA ASP A 7 10.96 2.55 11.75
C ASP A 7 9.80 2.14 10.83
N ARG A 8 8.56 2.41 11.26
CA ARG A 8 7.37 2.11 10.45
C ARG A 8 7.32 2.98 9.19
N LYS A 9 7.66 4.26 9.29
CA LYS A 9 7.75 5.14 8.11
C LYS A 9 8.76 4.60 7.11
N THR A 10 9.96 4.24 7.58
CA THR A 10 11.01 3.69 6.72
C THR A 10 10.53 2.43 6.02
N LEU A 11 9.90 1.54 6.76
CA LEU A 11 9.35 0.30 6.20
C LEU A 11 8.29 0.59 5.14
N LEU A 12 7.39 1.54 5.43
CA LEU A 12 6.33 1.90 4.49
C LEU A 12 6.88 2.53 3.21
N TYR A 13 7.85 3.45 3.31
CA TYR A 13 8.47 4.03 2.11
C TYR A 13 9.12 2.95 1.25
N LYS A 14 9.81 2.00 1.87
CA LYS A 14 10.42 0.88 1.15
C LYS A 14 9.36 0.00 0.49
N THR A 15 8.22 -0.20 1.15
CA THR A 15 7.11 -0.96 0.61
C THR A 15 6.55 -0.28 -0.64
N TYR A 16 6.26 1.02 -0.56
CA TYR A 16 5.77 1.76 -1.73
C TYR A 16 6.77 1.76 -2.87
N ASP A 17 8.06 1.94 -2.57
CA ASP A 17 9.10 1.89 -3.60
C ASP A 17 9.10 0.53 -4.30
N SER A 18 8.98 -0.54 -3.53
CA SER A 18 8.96 -1.90 -4.09
C SER A 18 7.73 -2.13 -4.97
N ILE A 19 6.55 -1.68 -4.51
CA ILE A 19 5.31 -1.78 -5.29
C ILE A 19 5.44 -1.00 -6.60
N ASN A 20 5.93 0.23 -6.54
CA ASN A 20 6.10 1.06 -7.72
C ASN A 20 7.14 0.49 -8.69
N ALA A 21 8.15 -0.19 -8.17
CA ALA A 21 9.16 -0.88 -8.98
C ALA A 21 8.68 -2.22 -9.51
N ARG A 22 7.48 -2.67 -9.13
CA ARG A 22 6.92 -3.98 -9.48
C ARG A 22 7.71 -5.14 -8.88
N ASP A 23 8.42 -4.88 -7.79
CA ASP A 23 9.19 -5.90 -7.06
C ASP A 23 8.32 -6.51 -5.97
N ILE A 24 7.52 -7.51 -6.36
CA ILE A 24 6.55 -8.14 -5.46
C ILE A 24 7.26 -8.80 -4.28
N ASP A 25 8.33 -9.52 -4.54
CA ASP A 25 9.04 -10.24 -3.49
C ASP A 25 9.57 -9.30 -2.41
N ALA A 26 10.15 -8.17 -2.81
CA ALA A 26 10.63 -7.18 -1.85
C ALA A 26 9.48 -6.59 -1.03
N ALA A 27 8.36 -6.27 -1.68
CA ALA A 27 7.20 -5.72 -0.97
C ALA A 27 6.65 -6.71 0.04
N LEU A 28 6.55 -7.99 -0.31
CA LEU A 28 6.01 -9.03 0.58
C LEU A 28 6.91 -9.28 1.79
N GLU A 29 8.21 -9.01 1.71
CA GLU A 29 9.11 -9.16 2.85
C GLU A 29 8.73 -8.25 4.02
N TYR A 30 8.07 -7.13 3.75
CA TYR A 30 7.63 -6.19 4.78
C TYR A 30 6.27 -6.56 5.37
N MET A 31 5.66 -7.62 4.89
CA MET A 31 4.30 -8.02 5.25
C MET A 31 4.26 -9.29 6.07
N HIS A 32 3.40 -9.31 7.08
CA HIS A 32 3.13 -10.49 7.88
C HIS A 32 2.61 -11.62 6.98
N PRO A 33 2.92 -12.90 7.28
CA PRO A 33 2.40 -14.01 6.47
C PRO A 33 0.86 -14.03 6.36
N ASP A 34 0.16 -13.54 7.39
CA ASP A 34 -1.31 -13.47 7.40
C ASP A 34 -1.84 -12.08 7.04
N VAL A 35 -1.07 -11.29 6.32
CA VAL A 35 -1.43 -9.93 5.95
C VAL A 35 -2.80 -9.88 5.25
N SER A 36 -3.54 -8.82 5.56
CA SER A 36 -4.87 -8.56 4.99
C SER A 36 -4.78 -7.22 4.23
N TRP A 37 -5.06 -7.24 2.94
CA TRP A 37 -4.78 -6.09 2.06
C TRP A 37 -6.02 -5.72 1.25
N ALA A 38 -6.37 -4.43 1.27
CA ALA A 38 -7.51 -3.95 0.51
C ALA A 38 -7.25 -4.05 -1.00
N ASN A 39 -8.21 -4.63 -1.70
CA ASN A 39 -8.18 -4.73 -3.16
C ASN A 39 -8.85 -3.49 -3.74
N GLY A 40 -8.05 -2.50 -4.11
CA GLY A 40 -8.56 -1.22 -4.59
C GLY A 40 -9.17 -1.27 -5.98
N MET A 41 -8.91 -2.33 -6.75
CA MET A 41 -9.40 -2.47 -8.12
C MET A 41 -10.72 -3.22 -8.20
N GLU A 42 -10.81 -4.34 -7.48
CA GLU A 42 -11.93 -5.27 -7.59
C GLU A 42 -12.86 -5.20 -6.38
N GLY A 43 -12.43 -4.48 -5.33
CA GLY A 43 -13.16 -4.42 -4.07
C GLY A 43 -12.82 -5.61 -3.17
N GLY A 44 -13.17 -5.50 -1.90
CA GLY A 44 -12.90 -6.55 -0.93
C GLY A 44 -11.46 -6.59 -0.46
N ILE A 45 -11.06 -7.74 0.02
CA ILE A 45 -9.78 -7.92 0.69
C ILE A 45 -9.10 -9.18 0.18
N VAL A 46 -7.78 -9.12 -0.03
CA VAL A 46 -6.96 -10.29 -0.29
C VAL A 46 -6.12 -10.59 0.94
N SER A 47 -5.85 -11.85 1.21
CA SER A 47 -5.17 -12.29 2.42
C SER A 47 -3.98 -13.19 2.10
N GLY A 48 -2.86 -12.91 2.77
CA GLY A 48 -1.63 -13.67 2.63
C GLY A 48 -0.84 -13.29 1.39
N HIS A 49 0.42 -13.72 1.38
CA HIS A 49 1.37 -13.33 0.34
C HIS A 49 0.93 -13.79 -1.05
N GLU A 50 0.43 -15.01 -1.17
CA GLU A 50 0.09 -15.55 -2.49
C GLU A 50 -1.10 -14.83 -3.11
N GLU A 51 -2.15 -14.53 -2.32
CA GLU A 51 -3.29 -13.79 -2.83
C GLU A 51 -2.92 -12.36 -3.26
N ILE A 52 -2.03 -11.72 -2.49
CA ILE A 52 -1.54 -10.38 -2.84
C ILE A 52 -0.75 -10.43 -4.14
N ARG A 53 0.14 -11.42 -4.27
CA ARG A 53 0.92 -11.61 -5.50
C ARG A 53 0.00 -11.75 -6.71
N GLN A 54 -1.00 -12.61 -6.63
CA GLN A 54 -1.95 -12.82 -7.71
C GLN A 54 -2.75 -11.56 -8.04
N TYR A 55 -3.17 -10.83 -7.01
CA TYR A 55 -3.90 -9.57 -7.18
C TYR A 55 -3.05 -8.53 -7.94
N TRP A 56 -1.81 -8.31 -7.51
CA TRP A 56 -0.95 -7.34 -8.17
C TRP A 56 -0.61 -7.78 -9.59
N GLN A 57 -0.35 -9.04 -9.83
CA GLN A 57 -0.07 -9.55 -11.18
C GLN A 57 -1.26 -9.32 -12.11
N ARG A 58 -2.49 -9.54 -11.64
CA ARG A 58 -3.69 -9.25 -12.42
C ARG A 58 -3.84 -7.76 -12.70
N GLN A 59 -3.66 -6.94 -11.65
CA GLN A 59 -3.82 -5.48 -11.77
C GLN A 59 -2.88 -4.91 -12.83
N TRP A 60 -1.61 -5.32 -12.78
CA TRP A 60 -0.58 -4.76 -13.66
C TRP A 60 -0.66 -5.26 -15.10
N GLU A 61 -1.52 -6.21 -15.39
CA GLU A 61 -1.83 -6.60 -16.77
C GLU A 61 -2.74 -5.59 -17.48
N TYR A 62 -3.44 -4.76 -16.72
CA TYR A 62 -4.44 -3.84 -17.27
C TYR A 62 -4.09 -2.38 -17.04
N ILE A 63 -3.44 -2.06 -15.94
CA ILE A 63 -3.13 -0.67 -15.57
C ILE A 63 -1.72 -0.57 -15.01
N ASP A 64 -1.22 0.67 -15.02
CA ASP A 64 0.08 1.03 -14.47
C ASP A 64 -0.12 2.08 -13.37
N PRO A 65 -0.40 1.66 -12.11
CA PRO A 65 -0.56 2.59 -11.01
C PRO A 65 0.78 3.03 -10.43
N HIS A 66 0.82 4.28 -9.98
CA HIS A 66 1.94 4.83 -9.22
C HIS A 66 1.40 5.40 -7.92
N LEU A 67 1.96 4.99 -6.79
CA LEU A 67 1.55 5.39 -5.46
C LEU A 67 2.64 6.25 -4.82
N GLN A 68 2.34 7.53 -4.60
CA GLN A 68 3.27 8.45 -3.97
C GLN A 68 2.79 8.78 -2.56
N PRO A 69 3.45 8.27 -1.50
CA PRO A 69 3.11 8.69 -0.15
C PRO A 69 3.52 10.15 0.04
N VAL A 70 2.58 10.98 0.48
CA VAL A 70 2.81 12.42 0.66
C VAL A 70 2.80 12.84 2.10
N GLN A 71 2.18 12.07 2.99
CA GLN A 71 2.17 12.34 4.43
C GLN A 71 1.96 11.05 5.19
N VAL A 72 2.71 10.85 6.28
CA VAL A 72 2.63 9.65 7.11
C VAL A 72 2.48 10.08 8.56
N ASP A 73 1.38 9.69 9.18
CA ASP A 73 1.07 10.05 10.57
C ASP A 73 0.67 8.83 11.40
N ALA A 74 1.07 8.80 12.66
CA ALA A 74 0.58 7.80 13.60
C ALA A 74 -0.78 8.24 14.13
N SER A 75 -1.69 7.28 14.28
CA SER A 75 -2.96 7.51 14.97
C SER A 75 -2.81 7.20 16.46
N GLU A 76 -3.81 7.62 17.25
CA GLU A 76 -3.84 7.35 18.69
C GLU A 76 -3.94 5.85 19.00
N SER A 77 -4.53 5.08 18.09
CA SER A 77 -4.72 3.63 18.26
C SER A 77 -3.52 2.80 17.77
N GLY A 78 -2.42 3.44 17.39
CA GLY A 78 -1.22 2.72 16.93
C GLY A 78 -1.22 2.37 15.45
N GLN A 79 -2.26 2.72 14.69
CA GLN A 79 -2.22 2.59 13.25
C GLN A 79 -1.35 3.69 12.65
N VAL A 80 -0.91 3.48 11.42
CA VAL A 80 -0.23 4.52 10.64
C VAL A 80 -1.10 4.88 9.45
N VAL A 81 -1.38 6.16 9.31
CA VAL A 81 -2.21 6.68 8.22
C VAL A 81 -1.29 7.33 7.19
N VAL A 82 -1.39 6.89 5.96
CA VAL A 82 -0.59 7.44 4.85
C VAL A 82 -1.52 8.12 3.86
N GLU A 83 -1.25 9.39 3.60
CA GLU A 83 -1.91 10.08 2.51
C GLU A 83 -1.15 9.77 1.22
N VAL A 84 -1.85 9.25 0.22
CA VAL A 84 -1.24 8.75 -1.01
C VAL A 84 -1.79 9.51 -2.21
N HIS A 85 -0.88 10.07 -2.99
CA HIS A 85 -1.21 10.63 -4.30
C HIS A 85 -1.10 9.49 -5.33
N GLN A 86 -2.23 9.12 -5.93
CA GLN A 86 -2.32 7.97 -6.80
C GLN A 86 -2.55 8.41 -8.23
N ILE A 87 -1.65 8.01 -9.12
CA ILE A 87 -1.78 8.24 -10.56
C ILE A 87 -1.91 6.86 -11.20
N ILE A 88 -3.00 6.66 -11.95
CA ILE A 88 -3.21 5.43 -12.70
C ILE A 88 -3.13 5.74 -14.17
N ARG A 89 -2.25 5.02 -14.88
CA ARG A 89 -2.12 5.08 -16.33
C ARG A 89 -2.58 3.78 -16.96
N ASP A 90 -3.00 3.85 -18.22
CA ASP A 90 -3.16 2.62 -19.00
C ASP A 90 -1.76 2.11 -19.41
N LEU A 91 -1.69 0.98 -20.07
CA LEU A 91 -0.41 0.38 -20.46
C LEU A 91 0.28 1.13 -21.60
N LEU A 92 -0.40 2.10 -22.23
CA LEU A 92 0.18 2.97 -23.24
C LEU A 92 0.74 4.26 -22.64
N GLY A 93 0.58 4.45 -21.32
CA GLY A 93 1.08 5.62 -20.63
C GLY A 93 0.09 6.76 -20.47
N ASN A 94 -1.13 6.61 -20.93
CA ASN A 94 -2.16 7.66 -20.80
C ASN A 94 -2.71 7.67 -19.37
N ILE A 95 -2.83 8.86 -18.79
CA ILE A 95 -3.41 9.01 -17.45
C ILE A 95 -4.91 8.79 -17.52
N ILE A 96 -5.42 7.84 -16.74
CA ILE A 96 -6.85 7.54 -16.67
C ILE A 96 -7.46 7.94 -15.31
N SER A 97 -6.64 8.16 -14.28
CA SER A 97 -7.14 8.59 -12.97
C SER A 97 -6.01 9.27 -12.18
N ILE A 98 -6.35 10.36 -11.51
CA ILE A 98 -5.48 11.01 -10.52
C ILE A 98 -6.35 11.30 -9.31
N LYS A 99 -5.96 10.79 -8.14
CA LYS A 99 -6.69 11.08 -6.91
C LYS A 99 -5.82 10.87 -5.69
N ASN A 100 -6.23 11.48 -4.58
CA ASN A 100 -5.63 11.22 -3.29
C ASN A 100 -6.51 10.25 -2.53
N VAL A 101 -5.88 9.30 -1.84
CA VAL A 101 -6.55 8.33 -0.98
C VAL A 101 -5.78 8.22 0.33
N GLN A 102 -6.40 7.63 1.34
CA GLN A 102 -5.71 7.30 2.58
C GLN A 102 -5.53 5.80 2.66
N HIS A 103 -4.31 5.38 2.99
CA HIS A 103 -4.03 3.99 3.35
C HIS A 103 -3.81 3.93 4.86
N VAL A 104 -4.54 3.07 5.55
CA VAL A 104 -4.38 2.86 6.98
C VAL A 104 -3.73 1.51 7.19
N PHE A 105 -2.63 1.51 7.94
CA PHE A 105 -1.82 0.31 8.17
C PHE A 105 -1.86 -0.11 9.63
N TRP A 106 -2.01 -1.41 9.85
CA TRP A 106 -1.84 -2.07 11.15
C TRP A 106 -0.59 -2.92 11.09
N PHE A 107 0.13 -2.99 12.21
CA PHE A 107 1.40 -3.72 12.30
C PHE A 107 1.31 -4.83 13.35
N GLU A 108 2.03 -5.91 13.11
CA GLU A 108 2.17 -7.02 14.04
C GLU A 108 3.53 -7.66 13.80
N ASP A 109 4.26 -7.94 14.90
CA ASP A 109 5.59 -8.54 14.83
C ASP A 109 6.57 -7.76 13.93
N GLY A 110 6.45 -6.44 13.91
CA GLY A 110 7.31 -5.57 13.11
C GLY A 110 6.99 -5.55 11.62
N CYS A 111 5.89 -6.20 11.19
CA CYS A 111 5.48 -6.30 9.80
C CYS A 111 4.12 -5.64 9.59
N ILE A 112 3.81 -5.31 8.33
CA ILE A 112 2.47 -4.86 7.97
C ILE A 112 1.51 -6.04 8.13
N ARG A 113 0.51 -5.89 9.00
CA ARG A 113 -0.49 -6.93 9.27
C ARG A 113 -1.77 -6.70 8.45
N ALA A 114 -2.13 -5.44 8.21
CA ALA A 114 -3.33 -5.10 7.44
C ALA A 114 -3.19 -3.73 6.81
N MET A 115 -3.85 -3.53 5.67
CA MET A 115 -3.99 -2.23 5.03
C MET A 115 -5.41 -2.05 4.54
N ARG A 116 -5.97 -0.87 4.78
CA ARG A 116 -7.31 -0.49 4.29
C ARG A 116 -7.23 0.83 3.55
N ILE A 117 -8.12 1.02 2.59
CA ILE A 117 -8.16 2.22 1.76
C ILE A 117 -9.39 3.02 2.13
N PHE A 118 -9.21 4.33 2.34
CA PHE A 118 -10.29 5.27 2.62
C PHE A 118 -10.18 6.45 1.67
N PRO A 119 -11.30 7.15 1.40
CA PRO A 119 -11.23 8.39 0.62
C PRO A 119 -10.36 9.42 1.34
N ALA A 120 -9.69 10.29 0.58
CA ALA A 120 -8.95 11.39 1.17
C ALA A 120 -9.92 12.32 1.89
N ILE A 121 -9.45 12.91 3.00
CA ILE A 121 -10.21 13.94 3.70
C ILE A 121 -10.12 15.21 2.87
N ALA A 122 -11.27 15.75 2.50
CA ALA A 122 -11.36 16.96 1.70
C ALA A 122 -10.91 18.20 2.48
#